data_4b0592e573504de619a27d65df228bee
#
_entry.id   4b0592e573504de619a27d65df228bee
#
_cell.length_a   1.000
_cell.length_b   1.000
_cell.length_c   1.000
_cell.angle_alpha   90.00
_cell.angle_beta   90.00
_cell.angle_gamma   90.00
#
_symmetry.space_group_name_H-M   'P 1'
#
loop_
_entity.id
_entity.type
_entity.pdbx_description
1 polymer ?
#
loop_
_entity_poly.entity_id
_entity_poly.type
_entity_poly.pdbx_seq_one_letter_code
_entity_poly.pdbx_strand_id
1 'polypeptide(L)'
;PKLHSREIIRLDADEVAELLEIVENGGKDLTGKKKTFYEKNKLRNIAIFTLFLGTGIRVSECVGLDIEDVDFKNNRIRVTRKGGKEEFIYFGPEVETALKNYITGARSQITPKEGHEHALFYSIQKRRMCVHAMENLVTEYASKVTKFKHITPHKLRSTYGTSLYRETGDIYL
;
A
#
# COMPACT_ATOMS: atom_id res chain seq x y z
N PRO A 1 -6.50 -14.47 35.26
CA PRO A 1 -5.99 -13.53 34.27
C PRO A 1 -7.07 -13.24 33.24
N LYS A 2 -7.51 -12.03 33.28
CA LYS A 2 -8.49 -11.57 32.31
C LYS A 2 -7.83 -11.48 30.96
N LEU A 3 -8.18 -12.39 30.08
CA LEU A 3 -7.94 -12.22 28.67
C LEU A 3 -8.73 -10.99 28.22
N HIS A 4 -8.06 -9.84 28.29
CA HIS A 4 -8.57 -8.69 27.59
C HIS A 4 -8.43 -8.99 26.10
N SER A 5 -9.51 -9.38 25.47
CA SER A 5 -9.60 -9.36 24.02
C SER A 5 -9.39 -7.90 23.62
N ARG A 6 -8.15 -7.56 23.23
CA ARG A 6 -7.89 -6.26 22.63
C ARG A 6 -8.68 -6.21 21.33
N GLU A 7 -9.62 -5.29 21.31
CA GLU A 7 -10.32 -4.97 20.07
C GLU A 7 -9.25 -4.68 18.99
N ILE A 8 -9.24 -5.47 17.93
CA ILE A 8 -8.32 -5.23 16.82
C ILE A 8 -8.81 -3.98 16.09
N ILE A 9 -8.06 -2.89 16.21
CA ILE A 9 -8.38 -1.64 15.52
C ILE A 9 -8.07 -1.85 14.04
N ARG A 10 -9.09 -1.69 13.21
CA ARG A 10 -8.98 -1.81 11.75
C ARG A 10 -10.06 -0.96 11.09
N LEU A 11 -9.91 -0.75 9.80
CA LEU A 11 -10.95 -0.11 8.99
C LEU A 11 -12.06 -1.13 8.68
N ASP A 12 -13.31 -0.67 8.69
CA ASP A 12 -14.42 -1.45 8.17
C ASP A 12 -14.51 -1.33 6.63
N ALA A 13 -15.44 -2.06 6.01
CA ALA A 13 -15.56 -2.09 4.56
C ALA A 13 -15.88 -0.70 3.97
N ASP A 14 -16.73 0.08 4.62
CA ASP A 14 -17.08 1.43 4.16
C ASP A 14 -15.90 2.38 4.26
N GLU A 15 -15.13 2.27 5.34
CA GLU A 15 -13.91 3.05 5.53
C GLU A 15 -12.83 2.69 4.51
N VAL A 16 -12.69 1.42 4.17
CA VAL A 16 -11.77 0.98 3.10
C VAL A 16 -12.17 1.58 1.76
N ALA A 17 -13.45 1.52 1.41
CA ALA A 17 -13.96 2.10 0.17
C ALA A 17 -13.70 3.61 0.11
N GLU A 18 -13.96 4.32 1.20
CA GLU A 18 -13.70 5.76 1.29
C GLU A 18 -12.21 6.08 1.20
N LEU A 19 -11.35 5.29 1.84
CA LEU A 19 -9.90 5.45 1.78
C LEU A 19 -9.41 5.32 0.34
N LEU A 20 -9.81 4.28 -0.36
CA LEU A 20 -9.43 4.07 -1.76
C LEU A 20 -9.94 5.19 -2.66
N GLU A 21 -11.15 5.67 -2.43
CA GLU A 21 -11.70 6.81 -3.16
C GLU A 21 -10.86 8.08 -2.95
N ILE A 22 -10.47 8.37 -1.72
CA ILE A 22 -9.63 9.53 -1.40
C ILE A 22 -8.26 9.40 -2.05
N VAL A 23 -7.66 8.24 -2.01
CA VAL A 23 -6.36 7.98 -2.66
C VAL A 23 -6.46 8.16 -4.17
N GLU A 24 -7.55 7.74 -4.78
CA GLU A 24 -7.78 7.86 -6.22
C GLU A 24 -8.15 9.28 -6.67
N ASN A 25 -8.94 10.00 -5.87
CA ASN A 25 -9.54 11.28 -6.27
C ASN A 25 -9.03 12.49 -5.49
N GLY A 26 -8.23 12.28 -4.46
CA GLY A 26 -7.54 13.34 -3.73
C GLY A 26 -8.35 14.07 -2.68
N GLY A 27 -9.64 13.78 -2.55
CA GLY A 27 -10.51 14.49 -1.64
C GLY A 27 -10.96 15.86 -2.16
N LYS A 28 -11.92 16.48 -1.45
CA LYS A 28 -12.67 17.65 -1.95
C LYS A 28 -11.93 18.99 -1.86
N ASP A 29 -10.82 19.07 -1.09
CA ASP A 29 -10.23 20.36 -0.72
C ASP A 29 -8.80 20.55 -1.22
N LEU A 30 -8.40 19.83 -2.28
CA LEU A 30 -7.05 19.96 -2.83
C LEU A 30 -6.96 21.13 -3.80
N THR A 31 -6.11 22.10 -3.47
CA THR A 31 -5.82 23.26 -4.32
C THR A 31 -4.32 23.56 -4.36
N GLY A 32 -3.87 24.23 -5.42
CA GLY A 32 -2.51 24.73 -5.55
C GLY A 32 -1.44 23.65 -5.46
N LYS A 33 -0.44 23.89 -4.62
CA LYS A 33 0.72 22.98 -4.45
C LYS A 33 0.32 21.60 -3.94
N LYS A 34 -0.70 21.52 -3.08
CA LYS A 34 -1.19 20.25 -2.55
C LYS A 34 -1.79 19.38 -3.65
N LYS A 35 -2.53 19.98 -4.57
CA LYS A 35 -3.10 19.27 -5.73
C LYS A 35 -2.01 18.75 -6.66
N THR A 36 -1.01 19.57 -6.96
CA THR A 36 0.13 19.19 -7.79
C THR A 36 0.90 18.03 -7.16
N PHE A 37 1.17 18.12 -5.88
CA PHE A 37 1.87 17.08 -5.12
C PHE A 37 1.07 15.78 -5.11
N TYR A 38 -0.23 15.85 -4.89
CA TYR A 38 -1.14 14.72 -4.93
C TYR A 38 -1.11 14.02 -6.30
N GLU A 39 -1.28 14.78 -7.37
CA GLU A 39 -1.32 14.23 -8.73
C GLU A 39 -0.01 13.56 -9.11
N LYS A 40 1.13 14.13 -8.69
CA LYS A 40 2.46 13.58 -8.94
C LYS A 40 2.66 12.21 -8.28
N ASN A 41 2.08 11.99 -7.09
CA ASN A 41 2.26 10.78 -6.31
C ASN A 41 1.07 9.82 -6.37
N LYS A 42 0.04 10.18 -7.11
CA LYS A 42 -1.23 9.44 -7.16
C LYS A 42 -1.07 7.96 -7.50
N LEU A 43 -0.40 7.66 -8.61
CA LEU A 43 -0.25 6.27 -9.06
C LEU A 43 0.56 5.45 -8.07
N ARG A 44 1.61 6.02 -7.48
CA ARG A 44 2.39 5.38 -6.44
C ARG A 44 1.52 5.07 -5.22
N ASN A 45 0.75 6.06 -4.78
CA ASN A 45 -0.06 5.91 -3.56
C ASN A 45 -1.18 4.89 -3.76
N ILE A 46 -1.84 4.89 -4.92
CA ILE A 46 -2.83 3.87 -5.26
C ILE A 46 -2.21 2.47 -5.20
N ALA A 47 -1.02 2.31 -5.79
CA ALA A 47 -0.32 1.02 -5.78
C ALA A 47 0.03 0.57 -4.36
N ILE A 48 0.53 1.48 -3.51
CA ILE A 48 0.89 1.17 -2.13
C ILE A 48 -0.34 0.74 -1.32
N PHE A 49 -1.41 1.53 -1.32
CA PHE A 49 -2.61 1.20 -0.55
C PHE A 49 -3.28 -0.07 -1.06
N THR A 50 -3.38 -0.22 -2.37
CA THR A 50 -3.96 -1.42 -2.98
C THR A 50 -3.15 -2.66 -2.62
N LEU A 51 -1.82 -2.54 -2.61
CA LEU A 51 -0.94 -3.64 -2.23
C LEU A 51 -1.12 -4.04 -0.76
N PHE A 52 -1.15 -3.08 0.16
CA PHE A 52 -1.40 -3.38 1.58
C PHE A 52 -2.75 -4.04 1.79
N LEU A 53 -3.79 -3.50 1.19
CA LEU A 53 -5.16 -4.01 1.36
C LEU A 53 -5.39 -5.33 0.63
N GLY A 54 -4.72 -5.53 -0.50
CA GLY A 54 -4.91 -6.72 -1.34
C GLY A 54 -3.99 -7.89 -1.04
N THR A 55 -2.92 -7.71 -0.26
CA THR A 55 -1.95 -8.77 0.04
C THR A 55 -1.64 -8.94 1.51
N GLY A 56 -1.93 -7.96 2.33
CA GLY A 56 -1.55 -7.98 3.74
C GLY A 56 -0.04 -7.94 3.98
N ILE A 57 0.74 -7.44 3.03
CA ILE A 57 2.19 -7.31 3.15
C ILE A 57 2.60 -6.46 4.35
N ARG A 58 3.70 -6.79 4.99
CA ARG A 58 4.26 -5.98 6.08
C ARG A 58 4.98 -4.75 5.52
N VAL A 59 5.00 -3.66 6.31
CA VAL A 59 5.64 -2.42 5.86
C VAL A 59 7.12 -2.61 5.52
N SER A 60 7.86 -3.36 6.32
CA SER A 60 9.28 -3.66 6.06
C SER A 60 9.48 -4.45 4.77
N GLU A 61 8.60 -5.39 4.49
CA GLU A 61 8.60 -6.17 3.25
C GLU A 61 8.29 -5.28 2.06
N CYS A 62 7.32 -4.38 2.21
CA CYS A 62 6.89 -3.46 1.15
C CYS A 62 8.02 -2.50 0.72
N VAL A 63 8.69 -1.86 1.69
CA VAL A 63 9.79 -0.94 1.38
C VAL A 63 11.01 -1.68 0.81
N GLY A 64 11.17 -2.94 1.16
CA GLY A 64 12.26 -3.79 0.65
C GLY A 64 12.04 -4.33 -0.76
N LEU A 65 10.85 -4.16 -1.33
CA LEU A 65 10.57 -4.67 -2.67
C LEU A 65 11.42 -3.99 -3.73
N ASP A 66 12.05 -4.80 -4.56
CA ASP A 66 12.67 -4.37 -5.80
C ASP A 66 11.71 -4.57 -6.97
N ILE A 67 11.94 -3.88 -8.07
CA ILE A 67 11.12 -4.05 -9.28
C ILE A 67 11.13 -5.50 -9.78
N GLU A 68 12.27 -6.19 -9.61
CA GLU A 68 12.46 -7.58 -10.03
C GLU A 68 11.67 -8.56 -9.17
N ASP A 69 11.20 -8.13 -8.00
CA ASP A 69 10.40 -8.98 -7.11
C ASP A 69 8.94 -9.12 -7.55
N VAL A 70 8.51 -8.29 -8.51
CA VAL A 70 7.14 -8.35 -9.03
C VAL A 70 7.10 -9.28 -10.23
N ASP A 71 6.32 -10.35 -10.10
CA ASP A 71 6.13 -11.35 -11.15
C ASP A 71 4.69 -11.25 -11.68
N PHE A 72 4.51 -10.54 -12.78
CA PHE A 72 3.19 -10.39 -13.41
C PHE A 72 2.75 -11.62 -14.20
N LYS A 73 3.65 -12.52 -14.53
CA LYS A 73 3.30 -13.77 -15.21
C LYS A 73 2.46 -14.66 -14.29
N ASN A 74 2.84 -14.70 -13.01
CA ASN A 74 2.18 -15.52 -11.99
C ASN A 74 1.39 -14.69 -10.98
N ASN A 75 1.34 -13.38 -11.14
CA ASN A 75 0.69 -12.43 -10.24
C ASN A 75 1.08 -12.64 -8.78
N ARG A 76 2.38 -12.53 -8.53
CA ARG A 76 2.94 -12.69 -7.19
C ARG A 76 4.11 -11.74 -6.97
N ILE A 77 4.38 -11.45 -5.70
CA ILE A 77 5.57 -10.71 -5.27
C ILE A 77 6.44 -11.62 -4.42
N ARG A 78 7.75 -11.45 -4.54
CA ARG A 78 8.72 -12.15 -3.70
C ARG A 78 9.09 -11.25 -2.54
N VAL A 79 8.88 -11.72 -1.32
CA VAL A 79 9.24 -11.00 -0.09
C VAL A 79 10.31 -11.78 0.67
N THR A 80 11.20 -11.05 1.34
CA THR A 80 12.20 -11.66 2.21
C THR A 80 11.75 -11.48 3.65
N ARG A 81 11.51 -12.59 4.32
CA ARG A 81 11.07 -12.62 5.70
C ARG A 81 12.24 -12.73 6.66
N LYS A 82 11.95 -12.61 7.96
CA LYS A 82 12.94 -12.72 9.04
C LYS A 82 13.75 -14.00 8.88
N GLY A 83 15.09 -13.87 8.95
CA GLY A 83 16.00 -14.98 8.75
C GLY A 83 16.40 -15.23 7.29
N GLY A 84 16.04 -14.32 6.39
CA GLY A 84 16.40 -14.42 4.97
C GLY A 84 15.51 -15.35 4.15
N LYS A 85 14.44 -15.88 4.72
CA LYS A 85 13.50 -16.72 4.00
C LYS A 85 12.74 -15.94 2.95
N GLU A 86 12.79 -16.39 1.71
CA GLU A 86 11.99 -15.85 0.62
C GLU A 86 10.65 -16.56 0.55
N GLU A 87 9.59 -15.78 0.39
CA GLU A 87 8.23 -16.28 0.20
C GLU A 87 7.55 -15.50 -0.90
N PHE A 88 6.54 -16.11 -1.53
CA PHE A 88 5.71 -15.44 -2.52
C PHE A 88 4.36 -15.08 -1.93
N ILE A 89 3.91 -13.87 -2.21
CA ILE A 89 2.56 -13.42 -1.90
C ILE A 89 1.83 -13.19 -3.22
N TYR A 90 0.71 -13.87 -3.42
CA TYR A 90 -0.08 -13.76 -4.64
C TYR A 90 -1.05 -12.59 -4.56
N PHE A 91 -1.31 -11.96 -5.68
CA PHE A 91 -2.22 -10.82 -5.75
C PHE A 91 -3.24 -10.97 -6.88
N GLY A 92 -4.38 -10.30 -6.71
CA GLY A 92 -5.46 -10.30 -7.68
C GLY A 92 -5.35 -9.20 -8.74
N PRO A 93 -6.37 -9.10 -9.60
CA PRO A 93 -6.38 -8.15 -10.72
C PRO A 93 -6.26 -6.69 -10.32
N GLU A 94 -6.81 -6.31 -9.17
CA GLU A 94 -6.77 -4.93 -8.68
C GLU A 94 -5.36 -4.48 -8.35
N VAL A 95 -4.60 -5.33 -7.66
CA VAL A 95 -3.20 -5.08 -7.35
C VAL A 95 -2.36 -5.07 -8.63
N GLU A 96 -2.61 -6.02 -9.54
CA GLU A 96 -1.95 -6.08 -10.84
C GLU A 96 -2.10 -4.77 -11.59
N THR A 97 -3.33 -4.28 -11.74
CA THR A 97 -3.61 -3.03 -12.45
C THR A 97 -2.92 -1.84 -11.78
N ALA A 98 -3.01 -1.73 -10.46
CA ALA A 98 -2.42 -0.63 -9.72
C ALA A 98 -0.88 -0.61 -9.83
N LEU A 99 -0.25 -1.78 -9.72
CA LEU A 99 1.20 -1.90 -9.88
C LEU A 99 1.66 -1.59 -11.31
N LYS A 100 0.97 -2.12 -12.31
CA LYS A 100 1.29 -1.83 -13.72
C LYS A 100 1.18 -0.34 -14.02
N ASN A 101 0.11 0.30 -13.59
CA ASN A 101 -0.10 1.74 -13.79
C ASN A 101 0.99 2.57 -13.14
N TYR A 102 1.38 2.21 -11.93
CA TYR A 102 2.48 2.89 -11.23
C TYR A 102 3.81 2.69 -11.96
N ILE A 103 4.15 1.46 -12.30
CA ILE A 103 5.44 1.13 -12.92
C ILE A 103 5.58 1.81 -14.27
N THR A 104 4.55 1.78 -15.12
CA THR A 104 4.60 2.36 -16.46
C THR A 104 4.32 3.86 -16.50
N GLY A 105 3.43 4.35 -15.63
CA GLY A 105 2.96 5.73 -15.66
C GLY A 105 3.69 6.70 -14.73
N ALA A 106 4.38 6.20 -13.72
CA ALA A 106 5.08 7.05 -12.75
C ALA A 106 6.53 6.64 -12.55
N ARG A 107 6.77 5.39 -12.13
CA ARG A 107 8.12 4.91 -11.85
C ARG A 107 9.06 5.03 -13.04
N SER A 108 8.60 4.69 -14.22
CA SER A 108 9.40 4.78 -15.46
C SER A 108 9.85 6.19 -15.81
N GLN A 109 9.18 7.21 -15.27
CA GLN A 109 9.51 8.62 -15.48
C GLN A 109 10.53 9.16 -14.46
N ILE A 110 10.87 8.37 -13.47
CA ILE A 110 11.77 8.79 -12.38
C ILE A 110 13.18 8.35 -12.72
N THR A 111 14.14 9.29 -12.60
CA THR A 111 15.56 8.97 -12.62
C THR A 111 16.00 8.78 -11.16
N PRO A 112 16.23 7.53 -10.72
CA PRO A 112 16.53 7.29 -9.31
C PRO A 112 17.88 7.85 -8.89
N LYS A 113 18.02 8.14 -7.61
CA LYS A 113 19.31 8.42 -7.00
C LYS A 113 20.20 7.19 -7.10
N GLU A 114 21.52 7.42 -7.19
CA GLU A 114 22.51 6.34 -7.24
C GLU A 114 22.32 5.37 -6.07
N GLY A 115 22.32 4.08 -6.36
CA GLY A 115 22.10 3.02 -5.38
C GLY A 115 20.63 2.67 -5.13
N HIS A 116 19.69 3.40 -5.73
CA HIS A 116 18.26 3.19 -5.55
C HIS A 116 17.54 2.71 -6.81
N GLU A 117 18.27 2.26 -7.82
CA GLU A 117 17.74 1.94 -9.14
C GLU A 117 16.74 0.78 -9.14
N HIS A 118 16.87 -0.13 -8.18
CA HIS A 118 16.04 -1.34 -8.12
C HIS A 118 14.80 -1.19 -7.25
N ALA A 119 14.68 -0.13 -6.45
CA ALA A 119 13.54 0.03 -5.56
C ALA A 119 12.22 0.07 -6.33
N LEU A 120 11.21 -0.62 -5.83
CA LEU A 120 9.88 -0.55 -6.43
C LEU A 120 9.23 0.81 -6.15
N PHE A 121 9.18 1.22 -4.89
CA PHE A 121 8.53 2.46 -4.50
C PHE A 121 9.54 3.56 -4.19
N TYR A 122 9.40 4.69 -4.86
CA TYR A 122 10.26 5.85 -4.70
C TYR A 122 9.61 6.96 -3.88
N SER A 123 10.42 7.57 -3.03
CA SER A 123 10.07 8.81 -2.35
C SER A 123 10.11 9.99 -3.34
N ILE A 124 9.65 11.15 -2.90
CA ILE A 124 9.75 12.40 -3.68
C ILE A 124 11.21 12.79 -3.96
N GLN A 125 12.14 12.30 -3.15
CA GLN A 125 13.57 12.51 -3.35
C GLN A 125 14.22 11.49 -4.29
N LYS A 126 13.43 10.65 -4.94
CA LYS A 126 13.87 9.64 -5.90
C LYS A 126 14.75 8.55 -5.27
N ARG A 127 14.51 8.28 -4.01
CA ARG A 127 15.14 7.21 -3.23
C ARG A 127 14.11 6.16 -2.86
N ARG A 128 14.57 4.97 -2.51
CA ARG A 128 13.70 3.94 -1.93
C ARG A 128 12.94 4.53 -0.75
N MET A 129 11.64 4.34 -0.70
CA MET A 129 10.85 4.76 0.45
C MET A 129 11.31 4.01 1.70
N CYS A 130 11.41 4.72 2.82
CA CYS A 130 11.70 4.11 4.10
C CYS A 130 10.41 3.77 4.86
N VAL A 131 10.53 2.94 5.89
CA VAL A 131 9.41 2.55 6.74
C VAL A 131 8.67 3.76 7.29
N HIS A 132 9.39 4.73 7.82
CA HIS A 132 8.81 5.94 8.40
C HIS A 132 7.96 6.73 7.39
N ALA A 133 8.48 6.91 6.17
CA ALA A 133 7.75 7.62 5.11
C ALA A 133 6.46 6.87 4.73
N MET A 134 6.51 5.55 4.68
CA MET A 134 5.34 4.73 4.35
C MET A 134 4.31 4.75 5.48
N GLU A 135 4.76 4.70 6.73
CA GLU A 135 3.87 4.85 7.89
C GLU A 135 3.17 6.20 7.90
N ASN A 136 3.92 7.28 7.63
CA ASN A 136 3.35 8.63 7.56
C ASN A 136 2.32 8.76 6.44
N LEU A 137 2.58 8.16 5.29
CA LEU A 137 1.65 8.16 4.16
C LEU A 137 0.33 7.50 4.56
N VAL A 138 0.40 6.33 5.18
CA VAL A 138 -0.80 5.59 5.61
C VAL A 138 -1.56 6.39 6.67
N THR A 139 -0.88 6.91 7.67
CA THR A 139 -1.49 7.69 8.75
C THR A 139 -2.18 8.94 8.21
N GLU A 140 -1.53 9.65 7.30
CA GLU A 140 -2.07 10.86 6.69
C GLU A 140 -3.39 10.60 5.96
N TYR A 141 -3.41 9.61 5.08
CA TYR A 141 -4.61 9.30 4.31
C TYR A 141 -5.72 8.70 5.19
N ALA A 142 -5.38 7.82 6.10
CA ALA A 142 -6.35 7.21 7.00
C ALA A 142 -6.99 8.25 7.93
N SER A 143 -6.30 9.29 8.32
CA SER A 143 -6.84 10.37 9.15
C SER A 143 -7.96 11.16 8.48
N LYS A 144 -8.02 11.12 7.15
CA LYS A 144 -9.10 11.74 6.37
C LYS A 144 -10.38 10.91 6.37
N VAL A 145 -10.29 9.65 6.73
CA VAL A 145 -11.41 8.69 6.74
C VAL A 145 -11.95 8.49 8.13
N THR A 146 -11.07 8.39 9.12
CA THR A 146 -11.46 8.17 10.51
C THR A 146 -10.65 9.06 11.44
N LYS A 147 -11.35 9.78 12.33
CA LYS A 147 -10.72 10.63 13.35
C LYS A 147 -10.45 9.89 14.64
N PHE A 148 -11.13 8.75 14.85
CA PHE A 148 -11.12 8.03 16.11
C PHE A 148 -10.20 6.82 16.14
N LYS A 149 -9.72 6.40 14.98
CA LYS A 149 -8.84 5.25 14.83
C LYS A 149 -7.48 5.71 14.32
N HIS A 150 -6.42 5.34 15.01
CA HIS A 150 -5.06 5.54 14.50
C HIS A 150 -4.69 4.35 13.64
N ILE A 151 -4.67 4.56 12.31
CA ILE A 151 -4.42 3.50 11.34
C ILE A 151 -2.96 3.56 10.87
N THR A 152 -2.26 2.45 11.02
CA THR A 152 -0.87 2.23 10.60
C THR A 152 -0.86 1.16 9.51
N PRO A 153 0.27 0.93 8.80
CA PRO A 153 0.38 -0.18 7.85
C PRO A 153 0.00 -1.54 8.46
N HIS A 154 0.38 -1.79 9.71
CA HIS A 154 0.01 -3.02 10.41
C HIS A 154 -1.52 -3.17 10.53
N LYS A 155 -2.23 -2.09 10.78
CA LYS A 155 -3.69 -2.09 10.88
C LYS A 155 -4.36 -2.26 9.51
N LEU A 156 -3.76 -1.77 8.43
CA LEU A 156 -4.21 -2.08 7.07
C LEU A 156 -4.04 -3.57 6.78
N ARG A 157 -2.94 -4.15 7.21
CA ARG A 157 -2.71 -5.59 7.09
C ARG A 157 -3.79 -6.39 7.85
N SER A 158 -4.16 -5.95 9.05
CA SER A 158 -5.24 -6.57 9.83
C SER A 158 -6.59 -6.43 9.11
N THR A 159 -6.80 -5.33 8.41
CA THR A 159 -8.01 -5.07 7.62
C THR A 159 -8.14 -6.03 6.44
N TYR A 160 -7.02 -6.41 5.82
CA TYR A 160 -6.97 -7.32 4.66
C TYR A 160 -7.82 -8.56 4.86
N GLY A 161 -7.55 -9.32 5.92
CA GLY A 161 -8.22 -10.61 6.16
C GLY A 161 -9.73 -10.51 6.39
N THR A 162 -10.24 -9.32 6.75
CA THR A 162 -11.64 -9.12 7.08
C THR A 162 -12.42 -8.48 5.95
N SER A 163 -11.94 -7.36 5.44
CA SER A 163 -12.68 -6.58 4.42
C SER A 163 -12.71 -7.30 3.08
N LEU A 164 -11.59 -7.82 2.64
CA LEU A 164 -11.50 -8.50 1.36
C LEU A 164 -12.32 -9.79 1.35
N TYR A 165 -12.24 -10.56 2.42
CA TYR A 165 -13.00 -11.80 2.55
C TYR A 165 -14.51 -11.55 2.49
N ARG A 166 -14.99 -10.51 3.16
CA ARG A 166 -16.43 -10.16 3.16
C ARG A 166 -16.94 -9.68 1.81
N GLU A 167 -16.13 -8.94 1.06
CA GLU A 167 -16.53 -8.38 -0.24
C GLU A 167 -16.42 -9.37 -1.38
N THR A 168 -15.39 -10.22 -1.34
CA THR A 168 -15.11 -11.16 -2.42
C THR A 168 -15.67 -12.56 -2.16
N GLY A 169 -16.22 -12.80 -0.96
CA GLY A 169 -16.68 -14.13 -0.57
C GLY A 169 -15.55 -15.15 -0.61
N ASP A 170 -15.82 -16.30 -1.20
CA ASP A 170 -14.92 -17.44 -1.17
C ASP A 170 -13.82 -17.45 -2.24
N ILE A 171 -13.54 -16.33 -2.87
CA ILE A 171 -12.60 -16.26 -4.01
C ILE A 171 -11.19 -16.73 -3.62
N TYR A 172 -10.83 -16.64 -2.35
CA TYR A 172 -9.49 -16.99 -1.85
C TYR A 172 -9.44 -18.30 -1.04
N LEU A 173 -10.47 -19.06 -1.09
CA LEU A 173 -10.49 -20.40 -0.48
C LEU A 173 -9.82 -21.42 -1.39
#